data_06b4e4a151ca31e01bac65728a0a14ab
#
_entry.id   06b4e4a151ca31e01bac65728a0a14ab
#
_cell.length_a   1.000
_cell.length_b   1.000
_cell.length_c   1.000
_cell.angle_alpha   90.00
_cell.angle_beta   90.00
_cell.angle_gamma   90.00
#
_symmetry.space_group_name_H-M   'P 1'
#
loop_
_entity.id
_entity.type
_entity.pdbx_description
1 polymer ?
#
loop_
_entity_poly.entity_id
_entity_poly.type
_entity_poly.pdbx_seq_one_letter_code
_entity_poly.pdbx_strand_id
1 'polypeptide(L)'
;MKPKNNVIFVVTKIRTMDLNFNKNEDYNKLLVTDLNKRLAQVKLGGGKSKIEKEHAKGKMTARERIDYLFDSNTKSIEVGSFAGDGMYEGHGGCPSGGVVVKIGYIKEKQCIVVANDATVKAGAWFP
;
A
#
# COMPACT_ATOMS: atom_id res chain seq x y z
N MET A 1 -31.43 -50.78 14.77
CA MET A 1 -31.58 -49.34 15.09
C MET A 1 -30.22 -48.68 15.02
N LYS A 2 -29.88 -47.97 13.96
CA LYS A 2 -28.56 -47.32 13.81
C LYS A 2 -28.55 -45.97 14.53
N PRO A 3 -27.48 -45.60 15.20
CA PRO A 3 -27.46 -44.41 16.04
C PRO A 3 -27.50 -43.12 15.20
N LYS A 4 -28.46 -42.27 15.52
CA LYS A 4 -28.64 -40.94 14.93
C LYS A 4 -27.49 -39.92 15.29
N ASN A 5 -26.49 -40.37 16.04
CA ASN A 5 -25.46 -39.48 16.58
C ASN A 5 -24.39 -39.05 15.58
N ASN A 6 -24.13 -39.83 14.51
CA ASN A 6 -23.09 -39.51 13.55
C ASN A 6 -23.43 -38.29 12.65
N VAL A 7 -24.74 -38.16 12.32
CA VAL A 7 -25.17 -37.03 11.45
C VAL A 7 -25.13 -35.72 12.20
N ILE A 8 -25.52 -35.71 13.49
CA ILE A 8 -25.48 -34.50 14.33
C ILE A 8 -24.03 -34.05 14.57
N PHE A 9 -23.10 -35.01 14.78
CA PHE A 9 -21.68 -34.68 14.99
C PHE A 9 -21.01 -34.09 13.75
N VAL A 10 -21.31 -34.63 12.56
CA VAL A 10 -20.79 -34.11 11.29
C VAL A 10 -21.34 -32.72 11.00
N VAL A 11 -22.65 -32.48 11.18
CA VAL A 11 -23.26 -31.16 10.98
C VAL A 11 -22.72 -30.12 11.96
N THR A 12 -22.52 -30.50 13.23
CA THR A 12 -21.96 -29.59 14.23
C THR A 12 -20.48 -29.24 13.91
N LYS A 13 -19.71 -30.21 13.41
CA LYS A 13 -18.30 -29.98 13.03
C LYS A 13 -18.18 -29.08 11.80
N ILE A 14 -19.01 -29.27 10.80
CA ILE A 14 -19.07 -28.40 9.61
C ILE A 14 -19.47 -26.99 10.02
N ARG A 15 -20.49 -26.82 10.86
CA ARG A 15 -20.99 -25.52 11.32
C ARG A 15 -19.93 -24.75 12.13
N THR A 16 -19.12 -25.44 12.93
CA THR A 16 -18.04 -24.82 13.70
C THR A 16 -16.87 -24.39 12.79
N MET A 17 -16.56 -25.18 11.76
CA MET A 17 -15.55 -24.79 10.75
C MET A 17 -15.99 -23.56 9.96
N ASP A 18 -17.24 -23.50 9.53
CA ASP A 18 -17.79 -22.35 8.80
C ASP A 18 -17.76 -21.06 9.65
N LEU A 19 -18.09 -21.15 10.93
CA LEU A 19 -18.05 -19.99 11.82
C LEU A 19 -16.63 -19.48 12.05
N ASN A 20 -15.64 -20.36 12.18
CA ASN A 20 -14.23 -19.95 12.32
C ASN A 20 -13.69 -19.41 11.00
N PHE A 21 -14.06 -19.99 9.88
CA PHE A 21 -13.71 -19.46 8.56
C PHE A 21 -14.25 -18.04 8.37
N ASN A 22 -15.54 -17.83 8.63
CA ASN A 22 -16.15 -16.51 8.51
C ASN A 22 -15.50 -15.46 9.43
N LYS A 23 -15.20 -15.83 10.68
CA LYS A 23 -14.47 -14.94 11.60
C LYS A 23 -13.10 -14.57 11.07
N ASN A 24 -12.36 -15.54 10.55
CA ASN A 24 -11.03 -15.30 9.98
C ASN A 24 -11.11 -14.46 8.71
N GLU A 25 -12.12 -14.71 7.87
CA GLU A 25 -12.36 -13.91 6.66
C GLU A 25 -12.67 -12.46 7.02
N ASP A 26 -13.57 -12.21 7.97
CA ASP A 26 -13.95 -10.87 8.40
C ASP A 26 -12.74 -10.14 9.04
N TYR A 27 -11.97 -10.85 9.88
CA TYR A 27 -10.76 -10.29 10.45
C TYR A 27 -9.72 -9.89 9.38
N ASN A 28 -9.49 -10.78 8.41
CA ASN A 28 -8.57 -10.47 7.30
C ASN A 28 -9.07 -9.30 6.44
N LYS A 29 -10.37 -9.19 6.19
CA LYS A 29 -10.96 -8.03 5.49
C LYS A 29 -10.71 -6.72 6.25
N LEU A 30 -10.82 -6.74 7.57
CA LEU A 30 -10.51 -5.57 8.40
C LEU A 30 -9.04 -5.19 8.32
N LEU A 31 -8.12 -6.16 8.40
CA LEU A 31 -6.68 -5.92 8.25
C LEU A 31 -6.33 -5.33 6.87
N VAL A 32 -6.90 -5.89 5.80
CA VAL A 32 -6.70 -5.38 4.43
C VAL A 32 -7.27 -3.97 4.29
N THR A 33 -8.41 -3.70 4.90
CA THR A 33 -9.03 -2.37 4.89
C THR A 33 -8.15 -1.34 5.60
N ASP A 34 -7.60 -1.69 6.77
CA ASP A 34 -6.68 -0.82 7.50
C ASP A 34 -5.39 -0.58 6.73
N LEU A 35 -4.80 -1.65 6.19
CA LEU A 35 -3.62 -1.56 5.32
C LEU A 35 -3.84 -0.60 4.14
N ASN A 36 -4.98 -0.72 3.46
CA ASN A 36 -5.30 0.15 2.32
C ASN A 36 -5.49 1.61 2.74
N LYS A 37 -6.11 1.88 3.89
CA LYS A 37 -6.23 3.24 4.43
C LYS A 37 -4.87 3.85 4.73
N ARG A 38 -4.00 3.12 5.40
CA ARG A 38 -2.63 3.56 5.70
C ARG A 38 -1.82 3.78 4.42
N LEU A 39 -1.93 2.86 3.47
CA LEU A 39 -1.27 3.00 2.17
C LEU A 39 -1.73 4.25 1.41
N ALA A 40 -3.02 4.57 1.45
CA ALA A 40 -3.55 5.79 0.86
C ALA A 40 -2.96 7.06 1.50
N GLN A 41 -2.76 7.07 2.82
CA GLN A 41 -2.08 8.17 3.52
C GLN A 41 -0.62 8.30 3.12
N VAL A 42 0.12 7.20 3.12
CA VAL A 42 1.54 7.18 2.71
C VAL A 42 1.71 7.69 1.28
N LYS A 43 0.78 7.32 0.37
CA LYS A 43 0.81 7.78 -1.03
C LYS A 43 0.60 9.29 -1.21
N LEU A 44 0.06 9.98 -0.22
CA LEU A 44 -0.01 11.45 -0.23
C LEU A 44 1.37 12.12 0.00
N GLY A 45 2.41 11.35 0.32
CA GLY A 45 3.74 11.90 0.58
C GLY A 45 3.69 12.98 1.65
N GLY A 46 4.18 14.17 1.34
CA GLY A 46 4.14 15.32 2.23
C GLY A 46 2.76 15.97 2.42
N GLY A 47 1.70 15.37 1.84
CA GLY A 47 0.31 15.83 1.97
C GLY A 47 -0.19 16.65 0.78
N LYS A 48 -1.52 16.76 0.68
CA LYS A 48 -2.21 17.40 -0.45
C LYS A 48 -1.72 18.81 -0.75
N SER A 49 -1.55 19.65 0.28
CA SER A 49 -1.09 21.03 0.08
C SER A 49 0.30 21.13 -0.57
N LYS A 50 1.21 20.18 -0.26
CA LYS A 50 2.53 20.17 -0.89
C LYS A 50 2.47 19.64 -2.33
N ILE A 51 1.60 18.66 -2.60
CA ILE A 51 1.31 18.18 -3.95
C ILE A 51 0.80 19.34 -4.81
N GLU A 52 -0.21 20.07 -4.34
CA GLU A 52 -0.77 21.23 -5.02
C GLU A 52 0.28 22.31 -5.31
N LYS A 53 1.19 22.56 -4.37
CA LYS A 53 2.32 23.48 -4.58
C LYS A 53 3.29 23.03 -5.69
N GLU A 54 3.54 21.74 -5.82
CA GLU A 54 4.38 21.22 -6.91
C GLU A 54 3.62 21.31 -8.25
N HIS A 55 2.34 20.99 -8.29
CA HIS A 55 1.50 21.14 -9.48
C HIS A 55 1.40 22.63 -9.92
N ALA A 56 1.25 23.55 -8.99
CA ALA A 56 1.23 25.00 -9.29
C ALA A 56 2.54 25.51 -9.94
N LYS A 57 3.66 24.80 -9.71
CA LYS A 57 4.93 25.07 -10.40
C LYS A 57 5.09 24.34 -11.73
N GLY A 58 4.04 23.66 -12.20
CA GLY A 58 4.08 22.83 -13.41
C GLY A 58 4.89 21.54 -13.25
N LYS A 59 5.09 21.06 -12.01
CA LYS A 59 5.87 19.85 -11.72
C LYS A 59 4.94 18.69 -11.33
N MET A 60 5.30 17.50 -11.74
CA MET A 60 4.69 16.25 -11.30
C MET A 60 5.33 15.77 -9.98
N THR A 61 4.55 15.10 -9.15
CA THR A 61 5.07 14.37 -7.98
C THR A 61 5.98 13.21 -8.39
N ALA A 62 6.72 12.64 -7.45
CA ALA A 62 7.58 11.47 -7.72
C ALA A 62 6.79 10.29 -8.29
N ARG A 63 5.60 9.99 -7.73
CA ARG A 63 4.75 8.89 -8.21
C ARG A 63 4.22 9.14 -9.61
N GLU A 64 3.72 10.34 -9.88
CA GLU A 64 3.23 10.72 -11.22
C GLU A 64 4.34 10.63 -12.28
N ARG A 65 5.55 11.08 -11.95
CA ARG A 65 6.71 10.99 -12.86
C ARG A 65 7.07 9.55 -13.20
N ILE A 66 7.07 8.65 -12.19
CA ILE A 66 7.36 7.23 -12.41
C ILE A 66 6.24 6.59 -13.24
N ASP A 67 4.97 6.90 -12.92
CA ASP A 67 3.83 6.35 -13.66
C ASP A 67 3.80 6.85 -15.12
N TYR A 68 4.22 8.09 -15.37
CA TYR A 68 4.39 8.62 -16.72
C TYR A 68 5.53 7.95 -17.50
N LEU A 69 6.59 7.53 -16.80
CA LEU A 69 7.76 6.88 -17.41
C LEU A 69 7.49 5.42 -17.81
N PHE A 70 6.63 4.73 -17.06
CA PHE A 70 6.33 3.33 -17.32
C PHE A 70 5.43 3.13 -18.53
N ASP A 71 5.58 1.98 -19.17
CA ASP A 71 4.75 1.59 -20.32
C ASP A 71 3.28 1.52 -19.90
N SER A 72 2.42 2.14 -20.70
CA SER A 72 0.98 2.08 -20.50
C SER A 72 0.47 0.64 -20.52
N ASN A 73 -0.54 0.36 -19.68
CA ASN A 73 -1.18 -0.96 -19.54
C ASN A 73 -0.28 -2.07 -18.96
N THR A 74 0.87 -1.73 -18.40
CA THR A 74 1.71 -2.69 -17.65
C THR A 74 1.46 -2.57 -16.15
N LYS A 75 1.71 -3.66 -15.43
CA LYS A 75 1.62 -3.67 -13.96
C LYS A 75 2.93 -3.16 -13.37
N SER A 76 2.81 -2.34 -12.33
CA SER A 76 3.96 -1.90 -11.52
C SER A 76 3.74 -2.21 -10.05
N ILE A 77 4.82 -2.34 -9.30
CA ILE A 77 4.81 -2.59 -7.86
C ILE A 77 5.64 -1.50 -7.19
N GLU A 78 5.05 -0.81 -6.22
CA GLU A 78 5.79 0.10 -5.33
C GLU A 78 6.40 -0.70 -4.17
N VAL A 79 7.70 -0.54 -3.95
CA VAL A 79 8.46 -1.25 -2.93
C VAL A 79 8.76 -0.30 -1.78
N GLY A 80 8.62 -0.79 -0.53
CA GLY A 80 8.96 -0.01 0.65
C GLY A 80 8.00 1.16 0.93
N SER A 81 6.74 1.08 0.50
CA SER A 81 5.75 2.16 0.69
C SER A 81 5.61 2.59 2.17
N PHE A 82 5.78 1.66 3.12
CA PHE A 82 5.74 1.93 4.55
C PHE A 82 7.12 2.21 5.19
N ALA A 83 8.18 2.36 4.39
CA ALA A 83 9.47 2.77 4.93
C ALA A 83 9.33 4.15 5.60
N GLY A 84 9.84 4.27 6.83
CA GLY A 84 9.74 5.51 7.60
C GLY A 84 8.35 5.86 8.14
N ASP A 85 7.34 4.97 7.99
CA ASP A 85 6.00 5.18 8.54
C ASP A 85 6.06 5.27 10.07
N GLY A 86 5.49 6.34 10.65
CA GLY A 86 5.58 6.64 12.08
C GLY A 86 6.94 7.18 12.56
N MET A 87 7.89 7.42 11.64
CA MET A 87 9.18 8.03 11.98
C MET A 87 9.18 9.53 11.66
N TYR A 88 9.99 10.28 12.42
CA TYR A 88 10.22 11.72 12.23
C TYR A 88 8.96 12.60 12.27
N GLU A 89 7.95 12.21 13.04
CA GLU A 89 6.67 12.93 13.11
C GLU A 89 6.84 14.38 13.57
N GLY A 90 7.76 14.67 14.49
CA GLY A 90 8.12 16.03 14.91
C GLY A 90 8.69 16.91 13.78
N HIS A 91 9.06 16.33 12.64
CA HIS A 91 9.57 17.01 11.45
C HIS A 91 8.63 16.87 10.24
N GLY A 92 7.39 16.48 10.48
CA GLY A 92 6.36 16.31 9.45
C GLY A 92 6.30 14.91 8.82
N GLY A 93 6.92 13.92 9.46
CA GLY A 93 6.91 12.52 9.02
C GLY A 93 7.83 12.23 7.84
N CYS A 94 7.99 10.94 7.56
CA CYS A 94 8.86 10.47 6.48
C CYS A 94 8.18 9.35 5.67
N PRO A 95 7.03 9.60 5.03
CA PRO A 95 6.32 8.58 4.27
C PRO A 95 7.21 8.05 3.13
N SER A 96 7.23 6.73 2.94
CA SER A 96 8.09 6.01 1.99
C SER A 96 9.60 6.34 2.13
N GLY A 97 10.06 6.73 3.32
CA GLY A 97 11.44 7.18 3.52
C GLY A 97 11.82 8.45 2.74
N GLY A 98 10.84 9.20 2.22
CA GLY A 98 11.07 10.34 1.33
C GLY A 98 11.47 9.94 -0.10
N VAL A 99 11.40 8.65 -0.43
CA VAL A 99 11.81 8.09 -1.72
C VAL A 99 10.78 7.10 -2.23
N VAL A 100 10.34 7.26 -3.46
CA VAL A 100 9.43 6.32 -4.13
C VAL A 100 10.25 5.36 -4.98
N VAL A 101 10.10 4.07 -4.72
CA VAL A 101 10.74 2.99 -5.49
C VAL A 101 9.66 2.16 -6.15
N LYS A 102 9.69 2.03 -7.47
CA LYS A 102 8.77 1.17 -8.20
C LYS A 102 9.51 0.25 -9.18
N ILE A 103 8.99 -0.95 -9.30
CA ILE A 103 9.38 -1.92 -10.33
C ILE A 103 8.30 -1.92 -11.39
N GLY A 104 8.66 -1.74 -12.64
CA GLY A 104 7.74 -1.71 -13.78
C GLY A 104 8.46 -1.92 -15.10
N TYR A 105 7.82 -1.60 -16.20
CA TYR A 105 8.36 -1.79 -17.54
C TYR A 105 8.57 -0.46 -18.24
N ILE A 106 9.70 -0.32 -18.92
CA ILE A 106 10.04 0.81 -19.79
C ILE A 106 10.50 0.23 -21.12
N LYS A 107 9.77 0.47 -22.19
CA LYS A 107 10.01 -0.14 -23.51
C LYS A 107 10.19 -1.66 -23.41
N GLU A 108 9.21 -2.30 -22.75
CA GLU A 108 9.14 -3.77 -22.54
C GLU A 108 10.26 -4.36 -21.69
N LYS A 109 11.15 -3.53 -21.14
CA LYS A 109 12.22 -3.98 -20.25
C LYS A 109 11.84 -3.72 -18.80
N GLN A 110 12.00 -4.72 -17.95
CA GLN A 110 11.78 -4.57 -16.51
C GLN A 110 12.86 -3.67 -15.90
N CYS A 111 12.42 -2.64 -15.21
CA CYS A 111 13.28 -1.62 -14.59
C CYS A 111 12.88 -1.36 -13.14
N ILE A 112 13.85 -1.00 -12.33
CA ILE A 112 13.62 -0.40 -11.01
C ILE A 112 13.84 1.10 -11.16
N VAL A 113 12.85 1.90 -10.77
CA VAL A 113 12.92 3.36 -10.78
C VAL A 113 12.87 3.87 -9.36
N VAL A 114 13.81 4.74 -9.03
CA VAL A 114 13.94 5.40 -7.72
C VAL A 114 13.79 6.91 -7.92
N ALA A 115 12.86 7.53 -7.20
CA ALA A 115 12.63 8.97 -7.29
C ALA A 115 12.47 9.59 -5.90
N ASN A 116 13.23 10.63 -5.62
CA ASN A 116 13.05 11.41 -4.41
C ASN A 116 11.73 12.17 -4.46
N ASP A 117 10.97 12.13 -3.37
CA ASP A 117 9.70 12.82 -3.25
C ASP A 117 9.92 14.26 -2.76
N ALA A 118 9.81 15.22 -3.68
CA ALA A 118 9.96 16.64 -3.37
C ALA A 118 8.93 17.16 -2.35
N THR A 119 7.81 16.47 -2.17
CA THR A 119 6.79 16.81 -1.17
C THR A 119 7.22 16.45 0.25
N VAL A 120 8.19 15.53 0.40
CA VAL A 120 8.76 15.11 1.68
C VAL A 120 10.13 15.75 1.83
N LYS A 121 10.30 16.66 2.82
CA LYS A 121 11.55 17.38 3.11
C LYS A 121 12.25 17.96 1.85
N ALA A 122 11.45 18.45 0.89
CA ALA A 122 11.93 18.98 -0.40
C ALA A 122 12.82 18.00 -1.21
N GLY A 123 12.63 16.68 -1.02
CA GLY A 123 13.40 15.63 -1.68
C GLY A 123 14.73 15.30 -1.00
N ALA A 124 15.03 15.88 0.16
CA ALA A 124 16.21 15.53 0.95
C ALA A 124 15.96 14.24 1.75
N TRP A 125 17.01 13.50 2.00
CA TRP A 125 16.95 12.29 2.81
C TRP A 125 16.93 12.62 4.30
N PHE A 126 16.29 11.77 5.06
CA PHE A 126 16.45 11.75 6.50
C PHE A 126 17.69 10.94 6.88
N PRO A 127 18.39 11.31 7.96
CA PRO A 127 19.54 10.57 8.44
C PRO A 127 19.16 9.15 8.91
#